data_e9c7c5838d3b186c96dcd6afd5cb20cf
#
_entry.id   e9c7c5838d3b186c96dcd6afd5cb20cf
#
_cell.length_a   1.000
_cell.length_b   1.000
_cell.length_c   1.000
_cell.angle_alpha   90.00
_cell.angle_beta   90.00
_cell.angle_gamma   90.00
#
_symmetry.space_group_name_H-M   'P 1'
#
loop_
_entity.id
_entity.type
_entity.pdbx_description
1 polymer ?
#
loop_
_entity_poly.entity_id
_entity_poly.type
_entity_poly.pdbx_seq_one_letter_code
_entity_poly.pdbx_strand_id
1 'polypeptide(L)'
;MNSSIKTDFSGSDFSDPKSFAAGSINSLLGRLVRFSVIFIIVILFLSIALTSAPKNQDLNGIRDERTILGDKKAKNHYIMMTDIMCPYCDVFSRLAMENQEKFDKYLKDHDIVFEVRVTDFLYENNMDKRGFSRMGAEAITCATDQNRFWDYYHQAIRRLWQDYHSKGIGSSKNAPAIKDLTSAYWESIASDVKLDNSFKSCLSEHKMLETVKQNTADATTLMLRHNLGGMPSFKFNNFTSSGFDTNWDYSYVERYLAAGLDKNLK
;
A
#
# COMPACT_ATOMS: atom_id res chain seq x y z
N MET A 1 -47.55 -5.17 -63.86
CA MET A 1 -47.01 -4.36 -64.98
C MET A 1 -45.51 -4.55 -64.87
N ASN A 2 -44.96 -5.47 -65.63
CA ASN A 2 -44.29 -5.32 -66.94
C ASN A 2 -43.09 -4.35 -66.80
N SER A 3 -41.91 -4.63 -67.22
CA SER A 3 -41.32 -5.55 -68.23
C SER A 3 -39.81 -5.56 -68.00
N SER A 4 -39.13 -6.66 -68.00
CA SER A 4 -38.51 -7.28 -69.20
C SER A 4 -37.25 -6.63 -69.75
N ILE A 5 -36.16 -7.38 -69.68
CA ILE A 5 -35.24 -7.83 -70.73
C ILE A 5 -34.23 -6.76 -71.19
N LYS A 6 -32.94 -7.03 -71.19
CA LYS A 6 -32.20 -7.86 -72.15
C LYS A 6 -30.73 -8.01 -71.76
N THR A 7 -30.29 -9.19 -72.00
CA THR A 7 -28.96 -9.70 -72.33
C THR A 7 -28.18 -8.86 -73.34
N ASP A 8 -26.87 -8.74 -73.18
CA ASP A 8 -25.96 -9.00 -74.27
C ASP A 8 -24.59 -9.53 -73.83
N PHE A 9 -24.20 -10.55 -74.53
CA PHE A 9 -22.96 -11.30 -74.52
C PHE A 9 -22.02 -10.65 -75.55
N SER A 10 -20.75 -10.49 -75.18
CA SER A 10 -19.52 -10.68 -75.98
C SER A 10 -18.37 -10.03 -75.23
N GLY A 11 -17.21 -10.51 -75.19
CA GLY A 11 -16.46 -11.55 -75.88
C GLY A 11 -15.07 -11.56 -75.21
N SER A 12 -14.52 -12.71 -75.37
CA SER A 12 -13.16 -13.12 -75.07
C SER A 12 -12.07 -11.98 -75.15
N ASP A 13 -11.19 -11.96 -74.20
CA ASP A 13 -9.79 -12.01 -74.61
C ASP A 13 -8.89 -12.69 -73.57
N PHE A 14 -8.00 -13.43 -74.11
CA PHE A 14 -7.07 -14.38 -73.54
C PHE A 14 -5.78 -13.68 -73.18
N SER A 15 -5.15 -14.20 -72.12
CA SER A 15 -3.71 -14.18 -71.88
C SER A 15 -3.06 -12.94 -71.29
N ASP A 16 -2.78 -13.09 -69.99
CA ASP A 16 -1.41 -12.76 -69.53
C ASP A 16 -1.03 -13.57 -68.25
N PRO A 17 -0.12 -14.55 -68.35
CA PRO A 17 0.26 -15.40 -67.21
C PRO A 17 1.26 -14.72 -66.21
N LYS A 18 1.52 -13.43 -66.34
CA LYS A 18 2.55 -12.77 -65.51
C LYS A 18 2.02 -12.04 -64.29
N SER A 19 0.69 -12.00 -64.02
CA SER A 19 0.16 -11.25 -62.88
C SER A 19 -0.04 -12.11 -61.61
N PHE A 20 0.14 -13.44 -61.66
CA PHE A 20 -0.12 -14.29 -60.51
C PHE A 20 1.03 -14.41 -59.49
N ALA A 21 2.25 -14.01 -59.82
CA ALA A 21 3.40 -14.17 -58.93
C ALA A 21 3.65 -12.97 -58.01
N ALA A 22 3.27 -11.77 -58.40
CA ALA A 22 3.57 -10.55 -57.62
C ALA A 22 2.61 -10.33 -56.43
N GLY A 23 1.34 -10.77 -56.55
CA GLY A 23 0.35 -10.61 -55.48
C GLY A 23 0.59 -11.52 -54.25
N SER A 24 1.18 -12.70 -54.48
CA SER A 24 1.43 -13.70 -53.43
C SER A 24 2.61 -13.28 -52.51
N ILE A 25 3.67 -12.74 -53.06
CA ILE A 25 4.86 -12.36 -52.31
C ILE A 25 4.57 -11.13 -51.41
N ASN A 26 3.83 -10.17 -51.93
CA ASN A 26 3.44 -9.00 -51.12
C ASN A 26 2.47 -9.34 -49.99
N SER A 27 1.60 -10.32 -50.15
CA SER A 27 0.71 -10.79 -49.10
C SER A 27 1.44 -11.58 -48.03
N LEU A 28 2.48 -12.35 -48.39
CA LEU A 28 3.33 -13.08 -47.43
C LEU A 28 4.22 -12.13 -46.65
N LEU A 29 4.84 -11.18 -47.33
CA LEU A 29 5.67 -10.14 -46.69
C LEU A 29 4.84 -9.29 -45.72
N GLY A 30 3.63 -8.89 -46.12
CA GLY A 30 2.71 -8.13 -45.25
C GLY A 30 2.25 -8.92 -44.04
N ARG A 31 2.08 -10.24 -44.16
CA ARG A 31 1.76 -11.12 -43.02
C ARG A 31 2.98 -11.26 -42.09
N LEU A 32 4.18 -11.46 -42.59
CA LEU A 32 5.41 -11.55 -41.81
C LEU A 32 5.70 -10.26 -41.05
N VAL A 33 5.53 -9.11 -41.69
CA VAL A 33 5.70 -7.80 -41.00
C VAL A 33 4.68 -7.62 -39.89
N ARG A 34 3.40 -7.99 -40.11
CA ARG A 34 2.38 -7.91 -39.05
C ARG A 34 2.67 -8.84 -37.87
N PHE A 35 3.11 -10.07 -38.12
CA PHE A 35 3.52 -11.00 -37.06
C PHE A 35 4.74 -10.50 -36.31
N SER A 36 5.74 -9.93 -36.98
CA SER A 36 6.92 -9.36 -36.34
C SER A 36 6.58 -8.17 -35.46
N VAL A 37 5.69 -7.27 -35.88
CA VAL A 37 5.23 -6.12 -35.08
C VAL A 37 4.47 -6.58 -33.85
N ILE A 38 3.55 -7.56 -33.99
CA ILE A 38 2.80 -8.13 -32.85
C ILE A 38 3.76 -8.79 -31.88
N PHE A 39 4.73 -9.54 -32.36
CA PHE A 39 5.73 -10.22 -31.53
C PHE A 39 6.60 -9.23 -30.74
N ILE A 40 7.03 -8.14 -31.38
CA ILE A 40 7.78 -7.04 -30.71
C ILE A 40 6.92 -6.37 -29.64
N ILE A 41 5.64 -6.11 -29.93
CA ILE A 41 4.71 -5.52 -28.97
C ILE A 41 4.52 -6.47 -27.76
N VAL A 42 4.33 -7.76 -28.00
CA VAL A 42 4.20 -8.76 -26.92
C VAL A 42 5.48 -8.83 -26.07
N ILE A 43 6.66 -8.83 -26.70
CA ILE A 43 7.93 -8.80 -25.95
C ILE A 43 8.07 -7.51 -25.14
N LEU A 44 7.70 -6.35 -25.68
CA LEU A 44 7.71 -5.09 -24.95
C LEU A 44 6.74 -5.11 -23.76
N PHE A 45 5.52 -5.63 -23.95
CA PHE A 45 4.58 -5.79 -22.84
C PHE A 45 5.07 -6.80 -21.80
N LEU A 46 5.67 -7.92 -22.21
CA LEU A 46 6.26 -8.89 -21.29
C LEU A 46 7.45 -8.28 -20.53
N SER A 47 8.31 -7.51 -21.18
CA SER A 47 9.44 -6.85 -20.53
C SER A 47 8.98 -5.79 -19.53
N ILE A 48 7.94 -5.01 -19.86
CA ILE A 48 7.34 -4.05 -18.94
C ILE A 48 6.70 -4.79 -17.75
N ALA A 49 5.97 -5.87 -17.98
CA ALA A 49 5.38 -6.67 -16.92
C ALA A 49 6.42 -7.33 -16.00
N LEU A 50 7.55 -7.78 -16.55
CA LEU A 50 8.64 -8.37 -15.77
C LEU A 50 9.42 -7.33 -14.97
N THR A 51 9.54 -6.09 -15.48
CA THR A 51 10.18 -4.99 -14.74
C THR A 51 9.25 -4.37 -13.71
N SER A 52 7.94 -4.50 -13.88
CA SER A 52 6.90 -4.03 -12.95
C SER A 52 6.55 -5.06 -11.87
N ALA A 53 7.09 -6.28 -11.94
CA ALA A 53 6.93 -7.24 -10.85
C ALA A 53 7.51 -6.62 -9.56
N PRO A 54 6.77 -6.58 -8.45
CA PRO A 54 7.27 -6.02 -7.21
C PRO A 54 8.58 -6.74 -6.87
N LYS A 55 9.67 -5.98 -6.78
CA LYS A 55 10.97 -6.50 -6.33
C LYS A 55 10.71 -7.26 -5.05
N ASN A 56 11.32 -8.45 -4.90
CA ASN A 56 11.27 -9.22 -3.66
C ASN A 56 11.50 -8.27 -2.48
N GLN A 57 10.41 -7.97 -1.75
CA GLN A 57 10.43 -6.95 -0.73
C GLN A 57 11.16 -7.52 0.46
N ASP A 58 12.30 -6.91 0.79
CA ASP A 58 13.04 -7.29 1.99
C ASP A 58 12.28 -6.76 3.22
N LEU A 59 11.47 -7.65 3.80
CA LEU A 59 10.80 -7.39 5.07
C LEU A 59 11.77 -7.55 6.27
N ASN A 60 13.05 -7.74 6.04
CA ASN A 60 14.04 -7.96 7.11
C ASN A 60 14.88 -6.73 7.44
N GLY A 61 14.88 -5.69 6.59
CA GLY A 61 15.60 -4.45 6.83
C GLY A 61 14.72 -3.31 7.32
N ILE A 62 15.32 -2.36 8.05
CA ILE A 62 14.69 -1.07 8.38
C ILE A 62 14.52 -0.30 7.06
N ARG A 63 13.30 0.13 6.77
CA ARG A 63 13.00 0.89 5.55
C ARG A 63 13.34 2.37 5.69
N ASP A 64 12.94 2.95 6.83
CA ASP A 64 13.16 4.36 7.10
C ASP A 64 13.56 4.55 8.58
N GLU A 65 14.79 5.00 8.80
CA GLU A 65 15.30 5.24 10.15
C GLU A 65 14.52 6.33 10.91
N ARG A 66 13.68 7.11 10.23
CA ARG A 66 12.84 8.15 10.84
C ARG A 66 11.56 7.58 11.46
N THR A 67 11.21 6.34 11.14
CA THR A 67 9.99 5.65 11.61
C THR A 67 10.26 4.56 12.65
N ILE A 68 11.47 4.54 13.23
CA ILE A 68 11.86 3.56 14.25
C ILE A 68 11.86 4.17 15.66
N LEU A 69 11.66 3.30 16.65
CA LEU A 69 11.99 3.50 18.06
C LEU A 69 13.03 2.46 18.50
N GLY A 70 13.89 2.82 19.43
CA GLY A 70 15.00 1.97 19.86
C GLY A 70 16.27 2.17 19.04
N ASP A 71 17.26 1.30 19.26
CA ASP A 71 18.56 1.37 18.55
C ASP A 71 18.44 0.68 17.18
N LYS A 72 18.78 1.38 16.12
CA LYS A 72 18.80 0.80 14.74
C LYS A 72 19.76 -0.38 14.57
N LYS A 73 20.69 -0.58 15.51
CA LYS A 73 21.62 -1.72 15.54
C LYS A 73 21.12 -2.87 16.40
N ALA A 74 19.92 -2.75 16.99
CA ALA A 74 19.32 -3.78 17.82
C ALA A 74 19.19 -5.11 17.03
N LYS A 75 19.39 -6.22 17.76
CA LYS A 75 19.33 -7.56 17.14
C LYS A 75 17.94 -8.00 16.73
N ASN A 76 16.94 -7.50 17.44
CA ASN A 76 15.54 -7.89 17.24
C ASN A 76 14.84 -6.78 16.47
N HIS A 77 14.33 -7.06 15.28
CA HIS A 77 13.64 -6.10 14.44
C HIS A 77 12.15 -6.42 14.41
N TYR A 78 11.36 -5.50 14.94
CA TYR A 78 9.90 -5.56 14.97
C TYR A 78 9.33 -4.54 14.00
N ILE A 79 8.49 -4.99 13.12
CA ILE A 79 7.76 -4.15 12.16
C ILE A 79 6.28 -4.22 12.50
N MET A 80 5.66 -3.07 12.72
CA MET A 80 4.22 -2.92 12.74
C MET A 80 3.76 -2.26 11.45
N MET A 81 2.93 -2.94 10.71
CA MET A 81 2.21 -2.38 9.58
C MET A 81 0.83 -1.93 10.06
N THR A 82 0.54 -0.66 9.88
CA THR A 82 -0.61 0.00 10.52
C THR A 82 -1.39 0.85 9.53
N ASP A 83 -2.71 0.88 9.67
CA ASP A 83 -3.57 1.81 8.95
C ASP A 83 -4.21 2.75 9.97
N ILE A 84 -4.03 4.04 9.76
CA ILE A 84 -4.49 5.07 10.72
C ILE A 84 -6.00 5.09 10.93
N MET A 85 -6.76 4.59 9.95
CA MET A 85 -8.22 4.49 10.03
C MET A 85 -8.70 3.17 10.63
N CYS A 86 -7.78 2.26 10.99
CA CYS A 86 -8.12 0.98 11.61
C CYS A 86 -8.20 1.12 13.14
N PRO A 87 -9.37 0.90 13.77
CA PRO A 87 -9.53 1.08 15.23
C PRO A 87 -8.65 0.14 16.06
N TYR A 88 -8.35 -1.04 15.57
CA TYR A 88 -7.44 -1.98 16.23
C TYR A 88 -5.98 -1.52 16.19
N CYS A 89 -5.58 -0.86 15.10
CA CYS A 89 -4.28 -0.20 14.99
C CYS A 89 -4.16 0.96 15.99
N ASP A 90 -5.23 1.75 16.11
CA ASP A 90 -5.32 2.86 17.05
C ASP A 90 -5.12 2.41 18.50
N VAL A 91 -5.78 1.32 18.91
CA VAL A 91 -5.66 0.81 20.29
C VAL A 91 -4.23 0.41 20.61
N PHE A 92 -3.55 -0.36 19.76
CA PHE A 92 -2.15 -0.74 20.00
C PHE A 92 -1.27 0.50 20.12
N SER A 93 -1.35 1.40 19.14
CA SER A 93 -0.52 2.60 19.09
C SER A 93 -0.77 3.51 20.29
N ARG A 94 -2.02 3.69 20.68
CA ARG A 94 -2.41 4.50 21.83
C ARG A 94 -1.89 3.91 23.15
N LEU A 95 -2.05 2.60 23.37
CA LEU A 95 -1.52 1.93 24.55
C LEU A 95 0.01 2.05 24.67
N ALA A 96 0.73 1.89 23.55
CA ALA A 96 2.18 2.08 23.52
C ALA A 96 2.56 3.52 23.85
N MET A 97 1.87 4.51 23.26
CA MET A 97 2.12 5.94 23.52
C MET A 97 1.80 6.40 24.93
N GLU A 98 0.65 5.99 25.47
CA GLU A 98 0.23 6.32 26.85
C GLU A 98 1.19 5.72 27.90
N ASN A 99 1.96 4.70 27.52
CA ASN A 99 2.94 4.02 28.35
C ASN A 99 4.36 4.12 27.75
N GLN A 100 4.69 5.23 27.09
CA GLN A 100 5.91 5.36 26.30
C GLN A 100 7.18 5.02 27.09
N GLU A 101 7.32 5.50 28.30
CA GLU A 101 8.50 5.19 29.14
C GLU A 101 8.69 3.68 29.36
N LYS A 102 7.59 2.95 29.59
CA LYS A 102 7.64 1.49 29.73
C LYS A 102 7.96 0.82 28.38
N PHE A 103 7.37 1.34 27.30
CA PHE A 103 7.60 0.82 25.96
C PHE A 103 9.07 0.98 25.55
N ASP A 104 9.62 2.19 25.70
CA ASP A 104 11.03 2.49 25.40
C ASP A 104 11.98 1.66 26.26
N LYS A 105 11.67 1.51 27.55
CA LYS A 105 12.44 0.64 28.45
C LYS A 105 12.40 -0.82 27.97
N TYR A 106 11.23 -1.31 27.58
CA TYR A 106 11.08 -2.68 27.09
C TYR A 106 11.90 -2.90 25.81
N LEU A 107 11.85 -1.97 24.86
CA LEU A 107 12.67 -2.05 23.63
C LEU A 107 14.16 -2.12 23.95
N LYS A 108 14.62 -1.28 24.86
CA LYS A 108 16.02 -1.24 25.29
C LYS A 108 16.44 -2.53 26.00
N ASP A 109 15.66 -3.00 26.97
CA ASP A 109 15.99 -4.18 27.79
C ASP A 109 16.07 -5.47 26.95
N HIS A 110 15.35 -5.52 25.81
CA HIS A 110 15.28 -6.69 24.96
C HIS A 110 16.02 -6.52 23.61
N ASP A 111 16.83 -5.47 23.48
CA ASP A 111 17.62 -5.18 22.27
C ASP A 111 16.74 -5.19 21.01
N ILE A 112 15.66 -4.36 21.04
CA ILE A 112 14.65 -4.26 19.99
C ILE A 112 14.73 -2.93 19.27
N VAL A 113 14.67 -2.96 17.94
CA VAL A 113 14.25 -1.82 17.11
C VAL A 113 12.81 -2.05 16.65
N PHE A 114 11.94 -1.08 16.88
CA PHE A 114 10.54 -1.12 16.50
C PHE A 114 10.28 -0.14 15.37
N GLU A 115 9.87 -0.64 14.19
CA GLU A 115 9.58 0.14 13.00
C GLU A 115 8.07 0.21 12.75
N VAL A 116 7.56 1.39 12.45
CA VAL A 116 6.17 1.58 12.00
C VAL A 116 6.15 1.86 10.52
N ARG A 117 5.39 1.07 9.77
CA ARG A 117 5.09 1.26 8.34
C ARG A 117 3.62 1.61 8.19
N VAL A 118 3.33 2.86 7.90
CA VAL A 118 1.96 3.32 7.70
C VAL A 118 1.48 2.92 6.31
N THR A 119 0.28 2.35 6.26
CA THR A 119 -0.34 1.79 5.06
C THR A 119 -1.68 2.45 4.76
N ASP A 120 -2.15 2.33 3.54
CA ASP A 120 -3.53 2.64 3.11
C ASP A 120 -4.34 1.35 2.85
N PHE A 121 -4.13 0.33 3.67
CA PHE A 121 -4.68 -1.01 3.51
C PHE A 121 -6.21 -1.01 3.40
N LEU A 122 -6.91 -0.21 4.21
CA LEU A 122 -8.38 -0.13 4.18
C LEU A 122 -8.87 0.49 2.87
N TYR A 123 -8.15 1.45 2.31
CA TYR A 123 -8.48 2.03 1.01
C TYR A 123 -8.25 1.02 -0.13
N GLU A 124 -7.09 0.40 -0.19
CA GLU A 124 -6.74 -0.57 -1.25
C GLU A 124 -7.66 -1.80 -1.25
N ASN A 125 -8.21 -2.18 -0.09
CA ASN A 125 -9.16 -3.29 0.03
C ASN A 125 -10.63 -2.85 -0.01
N ASN A 126 -10.94 -1.66 -0.51
CA ASN A 126 -12.29 -1.10 -0.67
C ASN A 126 -13.12 -1.03 0.63
N MET A 127 -12.49 -1.02 1.78
CA MET A 127 -13.11 -0.84 3.09
C MET A 127 -13.29 0.65 3.45
N ASP A 128 -12.39 1.50 2.96
CA ASP A 128 -12.48 2.96 3.02
C ASP A 128 -12.68 3.57 1.64
N LYS A 129 -13.93 3.70 1.22
CA LYS A 129 -14.29 4.26 -0.11
C LYS A 129 -14.06 5.76 -0.25
N ARG A 130 -13.76 6.47 0.85
CA ARG A 130 -13.56 7.91 0.86
C ARG A 130 -12.11 8.32 0.77
N GLY A 131 -11.19 7.36 0.91
CA GLY A 131 -9.75 7.60 0.83
C GLY A 131 -9.14 8.24 2.07
N PHE A 132 -9.82 8.19 3.21
CA PHE A 132 -9.30 8.75 4.47
C PHE A 132 -8.07 7.99 4.96
N SER A 133 -8.06 6.67 4.79
CA SER A 133 -6.92 5.80 5.06
C SER A 133 -5.69 6.23 4.26
N ARG A 134 -5.85 6.42 2.94
CA ARG A 134 -4.76 6.90 2.08
C ARG A 134 -4.28 8.30 2.45
N MET A 135 -5.20 9.25 2.59
CA MET A 135 -4.86 10.63 2.94
C MET A 135 -4.15 10.70 4.29
N GLY A 136 -4.63 9.97 5.29
CA GLY A 136 -3.99 9.90 6.61
C GLY A 136 -2.61 9.24 6.58
N ALA A 137 -2.44 8.18 5.81
CA ALA A 137 -1.14 7.52 5.63
C ALA A 137 -0.13 8.46 4.94
N GLU A 138 -0.53 9.18 3.89
CA GLU A 138 0.32 10.18 3.25
C GLU A 138 0.67 11.32 4.20
N ALA A 139 -0.30 11.83 4.97
CA ALA A 139 -0.07 12.89 5.94
C ALA A 139 0.98 12.50 7.00
N ILE A 140 0.85 11.31 7.59
CA ILE A 140 1.82 10.81 8.58
C ILE A 140 3.20 10.64 7.91
N THR A 141 3.25 10.11 6.70
CA THR A 141 4.52 9.89 6.01
C THR A 141 5.16 11.23 5.59
N CYS A 142 4.39 12.27 5.25
CA CYS A 142 4.91 13.62 4.97
C CYS A 142 5.68 14.22 6.14
N ALA A 143 5.33 13.88 7.38
CA ALA A 143 6.03 14.39 8.56
C ALA A 143 7.48 13.85 8.67
N THR A 144 7.83 12.77 7.96
CA THR A 144 9.20 12.24 7.93
C THR A 144 10.19 13.24 7.32
N ASP A 145 9.76 14.04 6.34
CA ASP A 145 10.66 15.00 5.67
C ASP A 145 11.18 16.09 6.61
N GLN A 146 10.48 16.29 7.73
CA GLN A 146 10.87 17.25 8.76
C GLN A 146 11.38 16.55 10.04
N ASN A 147 11.66 15.23 9.99
CA ASN A 147 12.05 14.40 11.14
C ASN A 147 11.04 14.48 12.30
N ARG A 148 9.75 14.62 12.00
CA ARG A 148 8.66 14.76 12.98
C ARG A 148 7.62 13.65 12.85
N PHE A 149 8.01 12.49 12.32
CA PHE A 149 7.13 11.34 12.15
C PHE A 149 6.40 10.98 13.45
N TRP A 150 7.14 10.79 14.54
CA TRP A 150 6.57 10.33 15.81
C TRP A 150 5.66 11.38 16.44
N ASP A 151 6.04 12.65 16.42
CA ASP A 151 5.20 13.73 16.93
C ASP A 151 3.86 13.80 16.20
N TYR A 152 3.92 13.70 14.87
CA TYR A 152 2.73 13.74 14.04
C TYR A 152 1.88 12.47 14.21
N TYR A 153 2.51 11.29 14.18
CA TYR A 153 1.83 10.01 14.33
C TYR A 153 1.08 9.95 15.68
N HIS A 154 1.74 10.31 16.75
CA HIS A 154 1.13 10.37 18.10
C HIS A 154 -0.03 11.36 18.16
N GLN A 155 0.12 12.54 17.58
CA GLN A 155 -0.95 13.54 17.57
C GLN A 155 -2.14 13.09 16.70
N ALA A 156 -1.88 12.44 15.56
CA ALA A 156 -2.91 11.89 14.69
C ALA A 156 -3.74 10.80 15.40
N ILE A 157 -3.08 9.83 16.05
CA ILE A 157 -3.74 8.80 16.86
C ILE A 157 -4.58 9.45 17.97
N ARG A 158 -4.03 10.40 18.73
CA ARG A 158 -4.76 11.08 19.80
C ARG A 158 -5.99 11.82 19.28
N ARG A 159 -5.85 12.56 18.18
CA ARG A 159 -6.96 13.31 17.58
C ARG A 159 -8.06 12.40 17.06
N LEU A 160 -7.73 11.32 16.32
CA LEU A 160 -8.70 10.35 15.85
C LEU A 160 -9.44 9.66 17.00
N TRP A 161 -8.72 9.31 18.07
CA TRP A 161 -9.35 8.76 19.26
C TRP A 161 -10.34 9.75 19.89
N GLN A 162 -9.92 10.98 20.15
CA GLN A 162 -10.74 12.00 20.81
C GLN A 162 -11.92 12.44 19.96
N ASP A 163 -11.72 12.62 18.66
CA ASP A 163 -12.73 13.17 17.76
C ASP A 163 -13.76 12.12 17.34
N TYR A 164 -13.35 10.84 17.22
CA TYR A 164 -14.18 9.80 16.62
C TYR A 164 -14.24 8.49 17.42
N HIS A 165 -13.16 7.77 17.60
CA HIS A 165 -13.18 6.40 18.10
C HIS A 165 -13.71 6.27 19.53
N SER A 166 -13.36 7.19 20.44
CA SER A 166 -13.88 7.24 21.81
C SER A 166 -15.39 7.49 21.87
N LYS A 167 -15.96 8.07 20.81
CA LYS A 167 -17.40 8.33 20.66
C LYS A 167 -18.13 7.19 19.91
N GLY A 168 -17.46 6.10 19.66
CA GLY A 168 -18.01 4.98 18.91
C GLY A 168 -18.13 5.23 17.40
N ILE A 169 -17.49 6.27 16.86
CA ILE A 169 -17.51 6.59 15.42
C ILE A 169 -16.27 5.98 14.78
N GLY A 170 -16.46 5.17 13.72
CA GLY A 170 -15.37 4.47 13.05
C GLY A 170 -14.67 3.40 13.89
N SER A 171 -15.19 3.09 15.07
CA SER A 171 -14.56 2.21 16.06
C SER A 171 -14.73 0.71 15.76
N SER A 172 -15.64 0.34 14.87
CA SER A 172 -15.88 -1.02 14.42
C SER A 172 -16.64 -1.06 13.10
N LYS A 173 -16.77 -2.26 12.50
CA LYS A 173 -17.52 -2.46 11.25
C LYS A 173 -18.97 -2.00 11.31
N ASN A 174 -19.59 -2.07 12.49
CA ASN A 174 -20.99 -1.72 12.71
C ASN A 174 -21.17 -0.29 13.28
N ALA A 175 -20.09 0.41 13.55
CA ALA A 175 -20.12 1.77 14.06
C ALA A 175 -20.49 2.78 12.95
N PRO A 176 -21.06 3.95 13.32
CA PRO A 176 -21.19 5.04 12.39
C PRO A 176 -19.85 5.38 11.73
N ALA A 177 -19.84 5.53 10.41
CA ALA A 177 -18.61 5.85 9.68
C ALA A 177 -18.19 7.31 9.93
N ILE A 178 -16.89 7.54 10.01
CA ILE A 178 -16.31 8.89 9.99
C ILE A 178 -16.69 9.57 8.66
N LYS A 179 -17.09 10.83 8.67
CA LYS A 179 -17.63 11.51 7.49
C LYS A 179 -16.75 12.64 6.94
N ASP A 180 -15.97 13.29 7.79
CA ASP A 180 -15.45 14.63 7.53
C ASP A 180 -13.94 14.78 7.74
N LEU A 181 -13.13 13.77 7.33
CA LEU A 181 -11.68 13.89 7.32
C LEU A 181 -11.22 14.52 5.99
N THR A 182 -11.00 15.82 6.01
CA THR A 182 -10.46 16.57 4.87
C THR A 182 -8.95 16.80 5.01
N SER A 183 -8.28 17.30 3.97
CA SER A 183 -6.89 17.74 4.07
C SER A 183 -6.68 18.75 5.20
N ALA A 184 -7.64 19.64 5.43
CA ALA A 184 -7.60 20.62 6.51
C ALA A 184 -7.53 19.97 7.91
N TYR A 185 -8.16 18.82 8.12
CA TYR A 185 -8.01 18.06 9.37
C TYR A 185 -6.55 17.65 9.60
N TRP A 186 -5.91 17.06 8.60
CA TRP A 186 -4.51 16.64 8.68
C TRP A 186 -3.54 17.82 8.77
N GLU A 187 -3.82 18.91 8.06
CA GLU A 187 -3.05 20.16 8.16
C GLU A 187 -3.16 20.78 9.56
N SER A 188 -4.31 20.66 10.24
CA SER A 188 -4.45 21.13 11.62
C SER A 188 -3.57 20.35 12.60
N ILE A 189 -3.42 19.04 12.40
CA ILE A 189 -2.51 18.21 13.19
C ILE A 189 -1.06 18.64 12.93
N ALA A 190 -0.70 18.95 11.68
CA ALA A 190 0.62 19.45 11.33
C ALA A 190 0.95 20.76 12.06
N SER A 191 -0.04 21.65 12.17
CA SER A 191 0.09 22.90 12.94
C SER A 191 0.29 22.64 14.43
N ASP A 192 -0.44 21.70 15.02
CA ASP A 192 -0.30 21.33 16.44
C ASP A 192 1.13 20.87 16.77
N VAL A 193 1.76 20.14 15.84
CA VAL A 193 3.14 19.65 16.00
C VAL A 193 4.18 20.55 15.32
N LYS A 194 3.80 21.75 14.91
CA LYS A 194 4.67 22.80 14.36
C LYS A 194 5.46 22.38 13.12
N LEU A 195 4.81 21.64 12.20
CA LEU A 195 5.35 21.41 10.87
C LEU A 195 5.25 22.69 10.03
N ASP A 196 6.21 22.89 9.14
CA ASP A 196 6.22 24.05 8.25
C ASP A 196 5.33 23.84 7.01
N ASN A 197 5.28 24.86 6.14
CA ASN A 197 4.43 24.88 4.96
C ASN A 197 4.77 23.78 3.93
N SER A 198 5.96 23.17 3.99
CA SER A 198 6.32 22.08 3.08
C SER A 198 5.45 20.84 3.29
N PHE A 199 4.89 20.65 4.49
CA PHE A 199 3.91 19.59 4.78
C PHE A 199 2.69 19.69 3.87
N LYS A 200 2.14 20.89 3.73
CA LYS A 200 0.97 21.12 2.87
C LYS A 200 1.25 20.77 1.41
N SER A 201 2.41 21.19 0.91
CA SER A 201 2.85 20.83 -0.46
C SER A 201 3.05 19.32 -0.60
N CYS A 202 3.68 18.67 0.39
CA CYS A 202 3.86 17.23 0.39
C CYS A 202 2.52 16.50 0.26
N LEU A 203 1.52 16.88 1.06
CA LEU A 203 0.21 16.23 1.08
C LEU A 203 -0.59 16.51 -0.20
N SER A 204 -0.64 17.78 -0.65
CA SER A 204 -1.42 18.17 -1.84
C SER A 204 -0.83 17.65 -3.16
N GLU A 205 0.48 17.43 -3.22
CA GLU A 205 1.19 16.89 -4.38
C GLU A 205 1.37 15.36 -4.31
N HIS A 206 0.83 14.70 -3.29
CA HIS A 206 0.92 13.25 -3.08
C HIS A 206 2.36 12.70 -3.07
N LYS A 207 3.32 13.47 -2.51
CA LYS A 207 4.75 13.10 -2.57
C LYS A 207 5.07 11.77 -1.92
N MET A 208 4.28 11.33 -0.93
CA MET A 208 4.50 10.09 -0.19
C MET A 208 3.65 8.90 -0.68
N LEU A 209 2.85 9.09 -1.74
CA LEU A 209 1.95 8.05 -2.23
C LEU A 209 2.67 6.74 -2.55
N GLU A 210 3.82 6.80 -3.23
CA GLU A 210 4.57 5.59 -3.59
C GLU A 210 5.15 4.88 -2.36
N THR A 211 5.59 5.62 -1.35
CA THR A 211 6.04 5.05 -0.06
C THR A 211 4.89 4.33 0.65
N VAL A 212 3.72 4.96 0.70
CA VAL A 212 2.51 4.37 1.29
C VAL A 212 2.09 3.10 0.55
N LYS A 213 2.02 3.15 -0.78
CA LYS A 213 1.71 1.97 -1.61
C LYS A 213 2.70 0.82 -1.38
N GLN A 214 3.98 1.15 -1.26
CA GLN A 214 5.02 0.15 -1.02
C GLN A 214 4.83 -0.49 0.37
N ASN A 215 4.51 0.29 1.41
CA ASN A 215 4.19 -0.23 2.74
C ASN A 215 2.94 -1.13 2.70
N THR A 216 1.92 -0.74 1.94
CA THR A 216 0.69 -1.53 1.77
C THR A 216 0.96 -2.84 1.02
N ALA A 217 1.81 -2.82 0.00
CA ALA A 217 2.23 -4.02 -0.72
C ALA A 217 3.02 -4.98 0.19
N ASP A 218 3.87 -4.46 1.08
CA ASP A 218 4.58 -5.25 2.09
C ASP A 218 3.61 -5.92 3.06
N ALA A 219 2.65 -5.15 3.59
CA ALA A 219 1.63 -5.66 4.50
C ALA A 219 0.81 -6.77 3.83
N THR A 220 0.36 -6.54 2.60
CA THR A 220 -0.38 -7.53 1.81
C THR A 220 0.44 -8.79 1.58
N THR A 221 1.73 -8.64 1.22
CA THR A 221 2.65 -9.77 1.03
C THR A 221 2.82 -10.57 2.31
N LEU A 222 3.01 -9.89 3.45
CA LEU A 222 3.14 -10.53 4.76
C LEU A 222 1.88 -11.31 5.11
N MET A 223 0.72 -10.69 4.93
CA MET A 223 -0.57 -11.31 5.23
C MET A 223 -0.84 -12.54 4.36
N LEU A 224 -0.59 -12.46 3.07
CA LEU A 224 -0.76 -13.60 2.14
C LEU A 224 0.18 -14.76 2.47
N ARG A 225 1.46 -14.48 2.75
CA ARG A 225 2.46 -15.51 3.06
C ARG A 225 2.17 -16.27 4.34
N HIS A 226 1.61 -15.59 5.33
CA HIS A 226 1.41 -16.13 6.68
C HIS A 226 -0.06 -16.32 7.06
N ASN A 227 -0.98 -16.19 6.08
CA ASN A 227 -2.43 -16.31 6.29
C ASN A 227 -2.95 -15.44 7.44
N LEU A 228 -2.53 -14.18 7.48
CA LEU A 228 -2.93 -13.23 8.51
C LEU A 228 -4.24 -12.55 8.15
N GLY A 229 -5.07 -12.29 9.17
CA GLY A 229 -6.47 -11.88 8.98
C GLY A 229 -6.72 -10.37 8.81
N GLY A 230 -5.73 -9.49 8.99
CA GLY A 230 -5.97 -8.03 8.92
C GLY A 230 -4.93 -7.16 9.60
N MET A 231 -5.34 -5.92 9.91
CA MET A 231 -4.49 -4.89 10.51
C MET A 231 -4.80 -4.72 12.01
N PRO A 232 -3.82 -4.29 12.83
CA PRO A 232 -2.42 -4.17 12.50
C PRO A 232 -1.82 -5.53 12.17
N SER A 233 -0.82 -5.57 11.28
CA SER A 233 -0.02 -6.77 11.07
C SER A 233 1.42 -6.54 11.54
N PHE A 234 1.99 -7.59 12.14
CA PHE A 234 3.29 -7.52 12.79
C PHE A 234 4.22 -8.58 12.22
N LYS A 235 5.48 -8.19 12.07
CA LYS A 235 6.59 -9.09 11.84
C LYS A 235 7.64 -8.88 12.94
N PHE A 236 7.93 -9.93 13.67
CA PHE A 236 8.89 -9.93 14.78
C PHE A 236 9.96 -10.97 14.51
N ASN A 237 11.08 -10.62 13.93
CA ASN A 237 12.04 -11.58 13.45
C ASN A 237 11.35 -12.66 12.57
N ASN A 238 11.22 -13.89 13.08
CA ASN A 238 10.54 -15.00 12.40
C ASN A 238 9.07 -15.18 12.77
N PHE A 239 8.57 -14.44 13.78
CA PHE A 239 7.18 -14.47 14.19
C PHE A 239 6.36 -13.45 13.41
N THR A 240 5.15 -13.84 13.02
CA THR A 240 4.19 -12.95 12.34
C THR A 240 2.83 -13.09 12.99
N SER A 241 2.12 -11.98 13.10
CA SER A 241 0.78 -11.94 13.66
C SER A 241 -0.05 -10.82 13.06
N SER A 242 -1.37 -10.84 13.28
CA SER A 242 -2.28 -9.77 12.88
C SER A 242 -3.41 -9.58 13.87
N GLY A 243 -3.99 -8.39 13.82
CA GLY A 243 -5.07 -7.97 14.67
C GLY A 243 -4.61 -7.58 16.07
N PHE A 244 -5.47 -6.84 16.77
CA PHE A 244 -5.29 -6.45 18.16
C PHE A 244 -6.66 -6.22 18.79
N ASP A 245 -6.91 -6.74 19.99
CA ASP A 245 -8.22 -6.60 20.63
C ASP A 245 -8.38 -5.20 21.23
N THR A 246 -9.59 -4.65 21.16
CA THR A 246 -9.90 -3.31 21.68
C THR A 246 -10.07 -3.28 23.22
N ASN A 247 -10.20 -4.44 23.85
CA ASN A 247 -10.37 -4.57 25.30
C ASN A 247 -9.07 -4.79 26.07
N TRP A 248 -7.92 -4.72 25.41
CA TRP A 248 -6.63 -5.02 25.99
C TRP A 248 -6.05 -3.80 26.73
N ASP A 249 -5.25 -4.07 27.71
CA ASP A 249 -4.42 -3.10 28.43
C ASP A 249 -2.96 -3.17 27.95
N TYR A 250 -2.10 -2.33 28.53
CA TYR A 250 -0.69 -2.26 28.13
C TYR A 250 0.06 -3.60 28.31
N SER A 251 -0.36 -4.46 29.26
CA SER A 251 0.29 -5.76 29.44
C SER A 251 0.17 -6.66 28.21
N TYR A 252 -0.82 -6.42 27.36
CA TYR A 252 -0.94 -7.10 26.04
C TYR A 252 0.09 -6.63 25.05
N VAL A 253 0.43 -5.34 25.04
CA VAL A 253 1.51 -4.82 24.19
C VAL A 253 2.81 -5.55 24.52
N GLU A 254 3.18 -5.64 25.81
CA GLU A 254 4.38 -6.36 26.24
C GLU A 254 4.34 -7.85 25.88
N ARG A 255 3.24 -8.53 26.15
CA ARG A 255 3.09 -9.97 25.78
C ARG A 255 3.15 -10.19 24.28
N TYR A 256 2.60 -9.25 23.52
CA TYR A 256 2.62 -9.31 22.06
C TYR A 256 4.03 -9.18 21.52
N LEU A 257 4.81 -8.26 22.08
CA LEU A 257 6.24 -8.12 21.76
C LEU A 257 7.05 -9.33 22.26
N ALA A 258 6.75 -9.85 23.45
CA ALA A 258 7.43 -11.01 24.02
C ALA A 258 7.25 -12.28 23.16
N ALA A 259 6.09 -12.43 22.52
CA ALA A 259 5.85 -13.54 21.61
C ALA A 259 6.87 -13.58 20.46
N GLY A 260 7.29 -12.43 19.94
CA GLY A 260 8.32 -12.35 18.91
C GLY A 260 9.74 -12.68 19.38
N LEU A 261 9.99 -12.64 20.70
CA LEU A 261 11.27 -13.02 21.30
C LEU A 261 11.36 -14.52 21.59
N ASP A 262 10.24 -15.22 21.64
CA ASP A 262 10.21 -16.66 21.91
C ASP A 262 10.78 -17.44 20.70
N LYS A 263 11.98 -17.96 20.87
CA LYS A 263 12.68 -18.78 19.85
C LYS A 263 11.98 -20.11 19.54
N ASN A 264 11.01 -20.51 20.35
CA ASN A 264 10.28 -21.76 20.20
C ASN A 264 8.98 -21.60 19.37
N LEU A 265 8.52 -20.37 19.11
CA LEU A 265 7.44 -20.09 18.18
C LEU A 265 8.00 -20.16 16.74
N LYS A 266 7.79 -21.30 16.08
CA LYS A 266 8.12 -21.54 14.66
C LYS A 266 6.88 -21.43 13.80
#